data_5d5f516d68abfb3e1d09a1f2722f3e97
#
_entry.id   5d5f516d68abfb3e1d09a1f2722f3e97
#
_cell.length_a   1.000
_cell.length_b   1.000
_cell.length_c   1.000
_cell.angle_alpha   90.00
_cell.angle_beta   90.00
_cell.angle_gamma   90.00
#
_symmetry.space_group_name_H-M   'P 1'
#
loop_
_entity.id
_entity.type
_entity.pdbx_description
1 polymer ?
#
loop_
_entity_poly.entity_id
_entity_poly.type
_entity_poly.pdbx_seq_one_letter_code
_entity_poly.pdbx_strand_id
1 'polypeptide(L)'
;EDDPERVIWVDSRQRAHEFRRVILKPNEQEAEAACRTLFGRRDYAALREKTRARSLIVTLGERGALVLDDSGERVVANMPPKKPVDVCGAGDSFSAAAGMAFAISGSAAEAARFGNFAASITVMKRGTGTATPEEMLAAEATAVS
;
A
#
# COMPACT_ATOMS: atom_id res chain seq x y z
N GLU A 1 7.90 9.08 24.71
CA GLU A 1 7.30 7.80 25.12
C GLU A 1 6.76 7.13 23.86
N ASP A 2 7.30 5.96 23.53
CA ASP A 2 6.86 5.18 22.38
C ASP A 2 5.50 4.56 22.71
N ASP A 3 4.45 5.10 22.13
CA ASP A 3 3.12 4.49 22.20
C ASP A 3 3.10 3.31 21.20
N PRO A 4 3.06 2.04 21.66
CA PRO A 4 3.08 0.87 20.80
C PRO A 4 1.81 0.73 19.94
N GLU A 5 0.72 1.41 20.31
CA GLU A 5 -0.54 1.42 19.54
C GLU A 5 -0.53 2.46 18.42
N ARG A 6 0.45 3.35 18.43
CA ARG A 6 0.53 4.41 17.41
C ARG A 6 0.79 3.82 16.03
N VAL A 7 -0.12 4.08 15.12
CA VAL A 7 0.02 3.74 13.69
C VAL A 7 0.85 4.82 13.00
N ILE A 8 2.04 4.44 12.51
CA ILE A 8 2.89 5.31 11.69
C ILE A 8 2.96 4.69 10.30
N TRP A 9 2.36 5.38 9.33
CA TRP A 9 2.37 5.00 7.93
C TRP A 9 3.45 5.80 7.19
N VAL A 10 4.34 5.10 6.48
CA VAL A 10 5.45 5.70 5.75
C VAL A 10 5.37 5.35 4.28
N ASP A 11 5.24 6.38 3.46
CA ASP A 11 5.39 6.35 2.02
C ASP A 11 6.62 7.19 1.66
N SER A 12 7.72 6.55 1.26
CA SER A 12 8.98 7.23 0.99
C SER A 12 9.65 6.68 -0.26
N ARG A 13 9.86 7.55 -1.25
CA ARG A 13 10.43 7.19 -2.56
C ARG A 13 11.86 6.64 -2.50
N GLN A 14 12.69 7.14 -1.58
CA GLN A 14 14.13 6.82 -1.58
C GLN A 14 14.62 6.27 -0.23
N ARG A 15 13.93 6.55 0.85
CA ARG A 15 14.41 6.34 2.21
C ARG A 15 13.60 5.32 3.01
N ALA A 16 12.80 4.47 2.34
CA ALA A 16 11.98 3.47 3.01
C ALA A 16 12.79 2.59 3.97
N HIS A 17 14.01 2.25 3.60
CA HIS A 17 14.90 1.40 4.41
C HIS A 17 15.51 2.08 5.65
N GLU A 18 15.33 3.39 5.83
CA GLU A 18 15.81 4.12 7.01
C GLU A 18 14.81 4.12 8.17
N PHE A 19 13.53 3.91 7.88
CA PHE A 19 12.49 3.89 8.90
C PHE A 19 12.45 2.57 9.65
N ARG A 20 12.00 2.62 10.91
CA ARG A 20 11.93 1.45 11.81
C ARG A 20 10.58 1.40 12.52
N ARG A 21 10.08 0.16 12.72
CA ARG A 21 8.86 -0.12 13.51
C ARG A 21 7.62 0.62 13.03
N VAL A 22 7.51 0.83 11.71
CA VAL A 22 6.40 1.53 11.05
C VAL A 22 5.72 0.59 10.07
N ILE A 23 4.62 1.04 9.48
CA ILE A 23 4.06 0.42 8.27
C ILE A 23 4.76 1.07 7.09
N LEU A 24 5.49 0.27 6.32
CA LEU A 24 6.19 0.74 5.11
C LEU A 24 5.34 0.46 3.87
N LYS A 25 5.13 1.49 3.06
CA LYS A 25 4.47 1.34 1.77
C LYS A 25 5.32 1.91 0.63
N PRO A 26 6.33 1.21 0.16
CA PRO A 26 6.99 1.51 -1.10
C PRO A 26 6.18 0.97 -2.30
N ASN A 27 6.43 1.53 -3.50
CA ASN A 27 6.10 0.82 -4.73
C ASN A 27 7.19 -0.24 -5.04
N GLU A 28 6.95 -1.07 -6.07
CA GLU A 28 7.87 -2.16 -6.44
C GLU A 28 9.29 -1.67 -6.73
N GLN A 29 9.43 -0.59 -7.50
CA GLN A 29 10.74 -0.02 -7.85
C GLN A 29 11.49 0.51 -6.62
N GLU A 30 10.79 1.18 -5.72
CA GLU A 30 11.33 1.71 -4.47
C GLU A 30 11.75 0.59 -3.52
N ALA A 31 10.93 -0.46 -3.40
CA ALA A 31 11.24 -1.62 -2.58
C ALA A 31 12.46 -2.40 -3.13
N GLU A 32 12.53 -2.59 -4.46
CA GLU A 32 13.68 -3.21 -5.09
C GLU A 32 14.96 -2.39 -4.94
N ALA A 33 14.88 -1.06 -5.08
CA ALA A 33 16.02 -0.18 -4.88
C ALA A 33 16.55 -0.26 -3.45
N ALA A 34 15.64 -0.25 -2.45
CA ALA A 34 15.99 -0.44 -1.05
C ALA A 34 16.67 -1.79 -0.80
N CYS A 35 16.12 -2.87 -1.36
CA CYS A 35 16.70 -4.21 -1.25
C CYS A 35 18.09 -4.29 -1.89
N ARG A 36 18.27 -3.72 -3.08
CA ARG A 36 19.58 -3.70 -3.75
C ARG A 36 20.62 -2.93 -2.95
N THR A 37 20.24 -1.80 -2.38
CA THR A 37 21.12 -0.98 -1.53
C THR A 37 21.58 -1.75 -0.29
N LEU A 38 20.67 -2.49 0.36
CA LEU A 38 20.97 -3.20 1.59
C LEU A 38 21.60 -4.58 1.40
N PHE A 39 21.18 -5.30 0.36
CA PHE A 39 21.47 -6.73 0.22
C PHE A 39 22.06 -7.12 -1.15
N GLY A 40 22.16 -6.19 -2.10
CA GLY A 40 22.59 -6.46 -3.48
C GLY A 40 21.59 -7.29 -4.30
N ARG A 41 20.43 -7.66 -3.74
CA ARG A 41 19.41 -8.49 -4.38
C ARG A 41 18.01 -8.09 -3.91
N ARG A 42 16.99 -8.52 -4.65
CA ARG A 42 15.60 -8.39 -4.22
C ARG A 42 15.30 -9.40 -3.09
N ASP A 43 14.91 -8.87 -1.92
CA ASP A 43 14.56 -9.68 -0.76
C ASP A 43 13.65 -8.85 0.17
N TYR A 44 12.33 -8.95 -0.04
CA TYR A 44 11.35 -8.15 0.72
C TYR A 44 11.20 -8.64 2.16
N ALA A 45 11.39 -9.94 2.40
CA ALA A 45 11.37 -10.47 3.75
C ALA A 45 12.53 -9.91 4.58
N ALA A 46 13.75 -9.92 4.01
CA ALA A 46 14.92 -9.31 4.65
C ALA A 46 14.75 -7.78 4.83
N LEU A 47 14.08 -7.09 3.89
CA LEU A 47 13.79 -5.66 4.03
C LEU A 47 12.86 -5.40 5.23
N ARG A 48 11.78 -6.18 5.35
CA ARG A 48 10.87 -6.09 6.50
C ARG A 48 11.60 -6.36 7.81
N GLU A 49 12.41 -7.41 7.88
CA GLU A 49 13.19 -7.77 9.06
C GLU A 49 14.20 -6.67 9.44
N LYS A 50 14.98 -6.18 8.48
CA LYS A 50 15.98 -5.13 8.68
C LYS A 50 15.38 -3.83 9.21
N THR A 51 14.21 -3.47 8.71
CA THR A 51 13.47 -2.28 9.14
C THR A 51 12.63 -2.54 10.40
N ARG A 52 12.45 -3.80 10.80
CA ARG A 52 11.51 -4.18 11.86
C ARG A 52 10.12 -3.60 11.59
N ALA A 53 9.74 -3.53 10.32
CA ALA A 53 8.46 -2.97 9.95
C ALA A 53 7.32 -3.85 10.48
N ARG A 54 6.31 -3.23 11.08
CA ARG A 54 5.09 -3.92 11.51
C ARG A 54 4.44 -4.62 10.33
N SER A 55 4.39 -3.92 9.20
CA SER A 55 3.98 -4.48 7.91
C SER A 55 4.75 -3.81 6.78
N LEU A 56 5.05 -4.56 5.73
CA LEU A 56 5.57 -4.06 4.47
C LEU A 56 4.50 -4.29 3.40
N ILE A 57 4.05 -3.21 2.77
CA ILE A 57 3.03 -3.23 1.71
C ILE A 57 3.67 -2.69 0.45
N VAL A 58 3.98 -3.55 -0.50
CA VAL A 58 4.60 -3.16 -1.79
C VAL A 58 3.51 -3.04 -2.84
N THR A 59 3.27 -1.82 -3.33
CA THR A 59 2.29 -1.62 -4.41
C THR A 59 2.87 -2.06 -5.75
N LEU A 60 2.10 -2.87 -6.49
CA LEU A 60 2.49 -3.56 -7.72
C LEU A 60 1.72 -3.04 -8.96
N GLY A 61 1.16 -1.82 -8.87
CA GLY A 61 0.32 -1.24 -9.91
C GLY A 61 -0.95 -2.05 -10.15
N GLU A 62 -1.21 -2.42 -11.39
CA GLU A 62 -2.41 -3.19 -11.77
C GLU A 62 -2.50 -4.58 -11.11
N ARG A 63 -1.38 -5.12 -10.65
CA ARG A 63 -1.33 -6.41 -9.95
C ARG A 63 -1.78 -6.33 -8.49
N GLY A 64 -2.04 -5.14 -7.96
CA GLY A 64 -2.45 -4.92 -6.58
C GLY A 64 -1.31 -4.61 -5.63
N ALA A 65 -1.27 -5.26 -4.48
CA ALA A 65 -0.24 -5.04 -3.46
C ALA A 65 0.23 -6.35 -2.85
N LEU A 66 1.53 -6.46 -2.63
CA LEU A 66 2.15 -7.54 -1.87
C LEU A 66 2.23 -7.09 -0.40
N VAL A 67 1.70 -7.90 0.49
CA VAL A 67 1.67 -7.65 1.93
C VAL A 67 2.55 -8.67 2.64
N LEU A 68 3.48 -8.19 3.46
CA LEU A 68 4.29 -8.99 4.36
C LEU A 68 4.05 -8.49 5.80
N ASP A 69 3.50 -9.35 6.63
CA ASP A 69 3.27 -9.11 8.07
C ASP A 69 3.58 -10.39 8.89
N ASP A 70 3.17 -10.43 10.15
CA ASP A 70 3.40 -11.59 11.02
C ASP A 70 2.59 -12.82 10.61
N SER A 71 1.55 -12.63 9.77
CA SER A 71 0.76 -13.73 9.21
C SER A 71 1.37 -14.32 7.93
N GLY A 72 2.49 -13.75 7.46
CA GLY A 72 3.23 -14.19 6.28
C GLY A 72 3.12 -13.24 5.09
N GLU A 73 3.39 -13.78 3.90
CA GLU A 73 3.37 -13.06 2.63
C GLU A 73 2.14 -13.42 1.81
N ARG A 74 1.48 -12.40 1.24
CA ARG A 74 0.32 -12.58 0.36
C ARG A 74 0.14 -11.43 -0.61
N VAL A 75 -0.42 -11.72 -1.77
CA VAL A 75 -0.84 -10.71 -2.74
C VAL A 75 -2.31 -10.39 -2.54
N VAL A 76 -2.60 -9.10 -2.35
CA VAL A 76 -3.95 -8.55 -2.38
C VAL A 76 -4.19 -8.00 -3.78
N ALA A 77 -4.97 -8.72 -4.57
CA ALA A 77 -5.23 -8.38 -5.96
C ALA A 77 -5.95 -7.02 -6.07
N ASN A 78 -5.66 -6.30 -7.15
CA ASN A 78 -6.42 -5.11 -7.50
C ASN A 78 -7.78 -5.51 -8.08
N MET A 79 -8.72 -4.58 -8.10
CA MET A 79 -9.97 -4.76 -8.84
C MET A 79 -9.69 -4.83 -10.36
N PRO A 80 -10.56 -5.54 -11.13
CA PRO A 80 -10.33 -5.69 -12.56
C PRO A 80 -10.08 -4.34 -13.22
N PRO A 81 -9.01 -4.20 -13.98
CA PRO A 81 -8.60 -2.90 -14.50
C PRO A 81 -9.60 -2.41 -15.54
N LYS A 82 -10.25 -1.30 -15.25
CA LYS A 82 -10.71 -0.41 -16.31
C LYS A 82 -9.48 0.32 -16.81
N LYS A 83 -9.39 0.56 -18.12
CA LYS A 83 -8.28 1.27 -18.73
C LYS A 83 -8.01 2.57 -17.96
N PRO A 84 -6.85 2.75 -17.31
CA PRO A 84 -6.61 3.94 -16.51
C PRO A 84 -6.60 5.17 -17.41
N VAL A 85 -7.14 6.27 -16.89
CA VAL A 85 -7.14 7.59 -17.55
C VAL A 85 -5.87 8.34 -17.17
N ASP A 86 -5.51 8.33 -15.88
CA ASP A 86 -4.32 8.96 -15.34
C ASP A 86 -3.88 8.24 -14.06
N VAL A 87 -2.61 7.91 -13.96
CA VAL A 87 -2.06 7.23 -12.76
C VAL A 87 -1.54 8.20 -11.71
N CYS A 88 -1.58 9.49 -11.97
CA CYS A 88 -1.10 10.52 -11.04
C CYS A 88 -1.94 10.53 -9.77
N GLY A 89 -1.29 10.49 -8.61
CA GLY A 89 -1.97 10.49 -7.31
C GLY A 89 -2.51 9.14 -6.84
N ALA A 90 -2.39 8.07 -7.63
CA ALA A 90 -2.85 6.73 -7.23
C ALA A 90 -2.17 6.24 -5.94
N GLY A 91 -0.87 6.47 -5.79
CA GLY A 91 -0.11 6.11 -4.58
C GLY A 91 -0.57 6.88 -3.34
N ASP A 92 -0.86 8.18 -3.48
CA ASP A 92 -1.34 9.02 -2.39
C ASP A 92 -2.75 8.59 -1.95
N SER A 93 -3.64 8.33 -2.90
CA SER A 93 -4.99 7.81 -2.63
C SER A 93 -4.94 6.44 -1.96
N PHE A 94 -4.05 5.56 -2.43
CA PHE A 94 -3.79 4.27 -1.79
C PHE A 94 -3.37 4.49 -0.33
N SER A 95 -2.36 5.33 -0.09
CA SER A 95 -1.81 5.57 1.26
C SER A 95 -2.85 6.13 2.21
N ALA A 96 -3.66 7.08 1.75
CA ALA A 96 -4.71 7.69 2.57
C ALA A 96 -5.78 6.66 2.99
N ALA A 97 -6.34 5.91 2.03
CA ALA A 97 -7.36 4.91 2.31
C ALA A 97 -6.81 3.73 3.13
N ALA A 98 -5.64 3.23 2.78
CA ALA A 98 -5.00 2.12 3.47
C ALA A 98 -4.62 2.48 4.92
N GLY A 99 -4.10 3.69 5.14
CA GLY A 99 -3.76 4.14 6.50
C GLY A 99 -4.98 4.21 7.41
N MET A 100 -6.11 4.74 6.92
CA MET A 100 -7.37 4.75 7.66
C MET A 100 -7.91 3.34 7.94
N ALA A 101 -7.92 2.48 6.93
CA ALA A 101 -8.38 1.10 7.07
C ALA A 101 -7.52 0.31 8.07
N PHE A 102 -6.19 0.52 8.05
CA PHE A 102 -5.30 -0.10 9.02
C PHE A 102 -5.57 0.39 10.46
N ALA A 103 -5.78 1.68 10.64
CA ALA A 103 -6.06 2.26 11.96
C ALA A 103 -7.34 1.67 12.60
N ILE A 104 -8.31 1.27 11.77
CA ILE A 104 -9.58 0.68 12.24
C ILE A 104 -9.44 -0.83 12.43
N SER A 105 -8.85 -1.54 11.47
CA SER A 105 -8.85 -3.02 11.43
C SER A 105 -7.62 -3.67 12.05
N GLY A 106 -6.51 -2.96 12.13
CA GLY A 106 -5.19 -3.51 12.47
C GLY A 106 -4.62 -4.47 11.40
N SER A 107 -5.32 -4.66 10.29
CA SER A 107 -4.98 -5.63 9.24
C SER A 107 -4.31 -4.98 8.03
N ALA A 108 -3.08 -5.41 7.72
CA ALA A 108 -2.37 -4.94 6.54
C ALA A 108 -3.04 -5.41 5.22
N ALA A 109 -3.68 -6.56 5.22
CA ALA A 109 -4.43 -7.07 4.07
C ALA A 109 -5.67 -6.22 3.78
N GLU A 110 -6.46 -5.87 4.81
CA GLU A 110 -7.59 -4.97 4.66
C GLU A 110 -7.15 -3.57 4.25
N ALA A 111 -6.06 -3.06 4.83
CA ALA A 111 -5.47 -1.80 4.41
C ALA A 111 -5.12 -1.81 2.92
N ALA A 112 -4.43 -2.86 2.45
CA ALA A 112 -4.06 -3.00 1.04
C ALA A 112 -5.30 -3.12 0.13
N ARG A 113 -6.34 -3.84 0.55
CA ARG A 113 -7.61 -3.95 -0.16
C ARG A 113 -8.26 -2.59 -0.36
N PHE A 114 -8.41 -1.83 0.71
CA PHE A 114 -8.99 -0.47 0.67
C PHE A 114 -8.11 0.51 -0.13
N GLY A 115 -6.81 0.42 0.00
CA GLY A 115 -5.87 1.21 -0.79
C GLY A 115 -5.99 0.95 -2.29
N ASN A 116 -6.06 -0.33 -2.69
CA ASN A 116 -6.30 -0.72 -4.09
C ASN A 116 -7.63 -0.16 -4.60
N PHE A 117 -8.68 -0.21 -3.78
CA PHE A 117 -9.99 0.35 -4.11
C PHE A 117 -9.91 1.85 -4.41
N ALA A 118 -9.36 2.63 -3.49
CA ALA A 118 -9.21 4.08 -3.67
C ALA A 118 -8.36 4.43 -4.88
N ALA A 119 -7.24 3.73 -5.07
CA ALA A 119 -6.37 3.92 -6.22
C ALA A 119 -7.09 3.60 -7.54
N SER A 120 -7.91 2.54 -7.59
CA SER A 120 -8.65 2.16 -8.80
C SER A 120 -9.69 3.20 -9.23
N ILE A 121 -10.28 3.91 -8.28
CA ILE A 121 -11.21 5.02 -8.56
C ILE A 121 -10.42 6.25 -9.03
N THR A 122 -9.32 6.55 -8.35
CA THR A 122 -8.48 7.74 -8.65
C THR A 122 -7.92 7.69 -10.06
N VAL A 123 -7.41 6.54 -10.52
CA VAL A 123 -6.82 6.39 -11.86
C VAL A 123 -7.83 6.54 -13.00
N MET A 124 -9.12 6.55 -12.71
CA MET A 124 -10.18 6.82 -13.69
C MET A 124 -10.47 8.33 -13.86
N LYS A 125 -9.82 9.18 -13.08
CA LYS A 125 -9.96 10.64 -13.11
C LYS A 125 -8.73 11.26 -13.78
N ARG A 126 -8.91 12.43 -14.42
CA ARG A 126 -7.79 13.20 -14.96
C ARG A 126 -7.10 13.98 -13.85
N GLY A 127 -5.79 14.00 -13.85
CA GLY A 127 -4.96 14.67 -12.84
C GLY A 127 -5.00 13.96 -11.49
N THR A 128 -4.61 14.68 -10.43
CA THR A 128 -4.63 14.16 -9.05
C THR A 128 -6.07 14.13 -8.51
N GLY A 129 -6.80 13.09 -8.87
CA GLY A 129 -8.16 12.85 -8.35
C GLY A 129 -8.13 12.27 -6.92
N THR A 130 -9.27 12.35 -6.25
CA THR A 130 -9.51 11.68 -4.96
C THR A 130 -10.71 10.75 -5.08
N ALA A 131 -10.72 9.65 -4.32
CA ALA A 131 -11.90 8.81 -4.18
C ALA A 131 -12.77 9.34 -3.04
N THR A 132 -14.05 9.62 -3.31
CA THR A 132 -14.99 10.00 -2.25
C THR A 132 -15.55 8.77 -1.55
N PRO A 133 -16.07 8.89 -0.30
CA PRO A 133 -16.72 7.78 0.39
C PRO A 133 -17.86 7.17 -0.42
N GLU A 134 -18.66 7.98 -1.11
CA GLU A 134 -19.80 7.53 -1.94
C GLU A 134 -19.31 6.72 -3.13
N GLU A 135 -18.23 7.14 -3.79
CA GLU A 135 -17.62 6.40 -4.90
C GLU A 135 -17.04 5.06 -4.41
N MET A 136 -16.42 5.05 -3.24
CA MET A 136 -15.90 3.82 -2.62
C MET A 136 -17.03 2.83 -2.33
N LEU A 137 -18.13 3.27 -1.72
CA LEU A 137 -19.31 2.44 -1.43
C LEU A 137 -19.98 1.91 -2.71
N ALA A 138 -20.12 2.76 -3.74
CA ALA A 138 -20.69 2.34 -5.02
C ALA A 138 -19.81 1.29 -5.74
N ALA A 139 -18.51 1.44 -5.68
CA ALA A 139 -17.57 0.48 -6.28
C ALA A 139 -17.59 -0.87 -5.53
N GLU A 140 -17.70 -0.86 -4.19
CA GLU A 140 -17.81 -2.07 -3.40
C GLU A 140 -19.07 -2.87 -3.73
N ALA A 141 -20.22 -2.19 -3.83
CA ALA A 141 -21.49 -2.83 -4.21
C ALA A 141 -21.43 -3.53 -5.57
N THR A 142 -20.64 -2.97 -6.52
CA THR A 142 -20.47 -3.54 -7.86
C THR A 142 -19.52 -4.74 -7.86
N ALA A 143 -18.60 -4.82 -6.91
CA ALA A 143 -17.62 -5.91 -6.83
C ALA A 143 -18.20 -7.19 -6.20
N VAL A 144 -19.30 -7.10 -5.47
CA VAL A 144 -19.97 -8.22 -4.78
C VAL A 144 -21.06 -8.88 -5.66
N SER A 145 -21.36 -8.27 -6.81
CA SER A 145 -22.36 -8.78 -7.80
C SER A 145 -21.69 -9.60 -8.88
#